data_b342326ac6ba84d9e77860176163364f
#
_entry.id   b342326ac6ba84d9e77860176163364f
#
_cell.length_a   1.000
_cell.length_b   1.000
_cell.length_c   1.000
_cell.angle_alpha   90.00
_cell.angle_beta   90.00
_cell.angle_gamma   90.00
#
_symmetry.space_group_name_H-M   'P 1'
#
loop_
_entity.id
_entity.type
_entity.pdbx_description
1 polymer ?
#
loop_
_entity_poly.entity_id
_entity_poly.type
_entity_poly.pdbx_seq_one_letter_code
_entity_poly.pdbx_strand_id
1 'polypeptide(L)'
;MKYEEFYKYSIKETEDIIQEINFSEIRLVFALLGSCQRLVKWLLDKEGISKNLVGINMPYSKEAIDDFLGFKPSNYVNSKTTTNLAEKNYLKYYKNNDFKNEFFSIAVSSSLKTNRIKRSNDIGYITIYNGEKLLMYKIEFVSKKLTRVKQDFIISFYVLKIIYFNLLKSKYEPKSFDLDKIKISIIDV
;
A
#
# COMPACT_ATOMS: atom_id res chain seq x y z
N MET A 1 17.62 -8.84 11.71
CA MET A 1 18.25 -8.34 10.44
C MET A 1 18.40 -6.83 10.55
N LYS A 2 19.57 -6.28 10.19
CA LYS A 2 19.78 -4.82 10.16
C LYS A 2 19.05 -4.19 8.97
N TYR A 3 18.71 -2.90 9.05
CA TYR A 3 18.00 -2.21 7.97
C TYR A 3 18.77 -2.25 6.63
N GLU A 4 20.06 -2.16 6.66
CA GLU A 4 20.92 -2.17 5.45
C GLU A 4 20.87 -3.51 4.72
N GLU A 5 20.81 -4.62 5.45
CA GLU A 5 20.64 -5.97 4.89
C GLU A 5 19.24 -6.14 4.30
N PHE A 6 18.23 -5.69 5.04
CA PHE A 6 16.85 -5.67 4.55
C PHE A 6 16.72 -4.83 3.27
N TYR A 7 17.31 -3.65 3.25
CA TYR A 7 17.27 -2.76 2.10
C TYR A 7 17.82 -3.41 0.84
N LYS A 8 19.02 -4.02 0.93
CA LYS A 8 19.66 -4.73 -0.19
C LYS A 8 18.81 -5.89 -0.70
N TYR A 9 18.28 -6.69 0.21
CA TYR A 9 17.41 -7.82 -0.12
C TYR A 9 16.12 -7.31 -0.80
N SER A 10 15.49 -6.30 -0.22
CA SER A 10 14.20 -5.79 -0.70
C SER A 10 14.28 -5.12 -2.07
N ILE A 11 15.40 -4.50 -2.45
CA ILE A 11 15.56 -3.90 -3.78
C ILE A 11 15.48 -4.98 -4.85
N LYS A 12 16.24 -6.07 -4.72
CA LYS A 12 16.22 -7.17 -5.68
C LYS A 12 14.83 -7.80 -5.78
N GLU A 13 14.23 -8.10 -4.64
CA GLU A 13 12.89 -8.70 -4.59
C GLU A 13 11.81 -7.75 -5.16
N THR A 14 11.98 -6.43 -4.99
CA THR A 14 11.08 -5.43 -5.60
C THR A 14 11.10 -5.51 -7.13
N GLU A 15 12.28 -5.60 -7.73
CA GLU A 15 12.44 -5.74 -9.19
C GLU A 15 11.75 -7.01 -9.70
N ASP A 16 11.97 -8.14 -9.04
CA ASP A 16 11.36 -9.44 -9.38
C ASP A 16 9.82 -9.36 -9.29
N ILE A 17 9.28 -8.79 -8.20
CA ILE A 17 7.83 -8.66 -8.00
C ILE A 17 7.21 -7.76 -9.08
N ILE A 18 7.82 -6.62 -9.39
CA ILE A 18 7.31 -5.70 -10.41
C ILE A 18 7.35 -6.35 -11.79
N GLN A 19 8.35 -7.16 -12.06
CA GLN A 19 8.41 -7.92 -13.31
C GLN A 19 7.28 -8.95 -13.40
N GLU A 20 6.99 -9.67 -12.33
CA GLU A 20 5.85 -10.61 -12.27
C GLU A 20 4.50 -9.88 -12.45
N ILE A 21 4.33 -8.72 -11.80
CA ILE A 21 3.15 -7.87 -12.02
C ILE A 21 3.05 -7.49 -13.50
N ASN A 22 4.15 -7.07 -14.12
CA ASN A 22 4.16 -6.64 -15.51
C ASN A 22 3.88 -7.79 -16.50
N PHE A 23 4.17 -9.03 -16.16
CA PHE A 23 3.82 -10.19 -16.97
C PHE A 23 2.39 -10.70 -16.75
N SER A 24 1.74 -10.27 -15.70
CA SER A 24 0.37 -10.70 -15.36
C SER A 24 -0.70 -9.90 -16.11
N GLU A 25 -1.95 -10.37 -15.99
CA GLU A 25 -3.12 -9.67 -16.54
C GLU A 25 -3.83 -8.78 -15.50
N ILE A 26 -3.29 -8.69 -14.26
CA ILE A 26 -3.93 -7.88 -13.21
C ILE A 26 -3.88 -6.39 -13.55
N ARG A 27 -4.92 -5.69 -13.16
CA ARG A 27 -5.06 -4.24 -13.29
C ARG A 27 -5.13 -3.60 -11.91
N LEU A 28 -4.28 -2.63 -11.66
CA LEU A 28 -4.09 -2.02 -10.35
C LEU A 28 -4.39 -0.53 -10.39
N VAL A 29 -5.14 -0.07 -9.40
CA VAL A 29 -5.33 1.35 -9.11
C VAL A 29 -4.96 1.63 -7.67
N PHE A 30 -4.28 2.74 -7.41
CA PHE A 30 -3.78 3.07 -6.07
C PHE A 30 -4.41 4.33 -5.51
N ALA A 31 -4.73 4.33 -4.20
CA ALA A 31 -5.06 5.50 -3.38
C ALA A 31 -4.09 5.58 -2.21
N LEU A 32 -3.15 6.52 -2.23
CA LEU A 32 -1.98 6.54 -1.35
C LEU A 32 -1.97 7.80 -0.47
N LEU A 33 -2.11 7.62 0.86
CA LEU A 33 -2.09 8.68 1.85
C LEU A 33 -0.87 8.55 2.78
N GLY A 34 -0.04 9.56 2.79
CA GLY A 34 1.05 9.73 3.77
C GLY A 34 2.32 8.92 3.54
N SER A 35 2.33 7.97 2.58
CA SER A 35 3.50 7.16 2.22
C SER A 35 3.42 6.62 0.78
N CYS A 36 4.30 5.70 0.44
CA CYS A 36 4.39 4.97 -0.82
C CYS A 36 4.95 5.77 -2.01
N GLN A 37 5.73 6.83 -1.76
CA GLN A 37 6.43 7.52 -2.85
C GLN A 37 7.40 6.59 -3.59
N ARG A 38 8.03 5.67 -2.87
CA ARG A 38 8.92 4.67 -3.47
C ARG A 38 8.18 3.66 -4.33
N LEU A 39 7.02 3.21 -3.90
CA LEU A 39 6.16 2.34 -4.69
C LEU A 39 5.82 2.98 -6.04
N VAL A 40 5.41 4.25 -6.02
CA VAL A 40 5.10 5.01 -7.25
C VAL A 40 6.29 5.04 -8.18
N LYS A 41 7.48 5.40 -7.66
CA LYS A 41 8.70 5.43 -8.44
C LYS A 41 9.02 4.06 -9.04
N TRP A 42 9.01 3.00 -8.25
CA TRP A 42 9.34 1.65 -8.72
C TRP A 42 8.41 1.16 -9.83
N LEU A 43 7.11 1.43 -9.69
CA LEU A 43 6.14 1.05 -10.73
C LEU A 43 6.36 1.86 -12.01
N LEU A 44 6.54 3.18 -11.91
CA LEU A 44 6.67 4.05 -13.07
C LEU A 44 8.04 3.93 -13.78
N ASP A 45 9.07 3.46 -13.09
CA ASP A 45 10.37 3.14 -13.71
C ASP A 45 10.30 1.88 -14.60
N LYS A 46 9.25 1.04 -14.49
CA LYS A 46 9.11 -0.18 -15.26
C LYS A 46 8.49 0.06 -16.62
N GLU A 47 9.22 -0.21 -17.67
CA GLU A 47 8.72 -0.18 -19.04
C GLU A 47 7.53 -1.16 -19.22
N GLY A 48 6.48 -0.70 -19.90
CA GLY A 48 5.29 -1.49 -20.17
C GLY A 48 4.30 -1.62 -19.00
N ILE A 49 4.56 -1.01 -17.83
CA ILE A 49 3.68 -1.09 -16.66
C ILE A 49 2.28 -0.50 -16.91
N SER A 50 2.10 0.32 -17.94
CA SER A 50 0.81 0.93 -18.28
C SER A 50 -0.30 -0.09 -18.58
N LYS A 51 0.06 -1.32 -18.94
CA LYS A 51 -0.94 -2.39 -19.10
C LYS A 51 -1.51 -2.89 -17.76
N ASN A 52 -0.79 -2.72 -16.66
CA ASN A 52 -1.20 -3.13 -15.31
C ASN A 52 -1.63 -1.94 -14.45
N LEU A 53 -0.94 -0.80 -14.56
CA LEU A 53 -1.21 0.38 -13.75
C LEU A 53 -2.27 1.26 -14.41
N VAL A 54 -3.47 1.28 -13.83
CA VAL A 54 -4.61 2.08 -14.31
C VAL A 54 -4.52 3.52 -13.82
N GLY A 55 -4.07 3.73 -12.58
CA GLY A 55 -3.92 5.07 -12.04
C GLY A 55 -3.44 5.11 -10.60
N ILE A 56 -2.96 6.29 -10.20
CA ILE A 56 -2.51 6.56 -8.82
C ILE A 56 -3.15 7.87 -8.36
N ASN A 57 -3.86 7.83 -7.25
CA ASN A 57 -4.40 8.99 -6.57
C ASN A 57 -3.63 9.23 -5.27
N MET A 58 -3.13 10.45 -5.07
CA MET A 58 -2.37 10.82 -3.86
C MET A 58 -2.94 12.09 -3.22
N PRO A 59 -4.17 12.05 -2.68
CA PRO A 59 -4.71 13.19 -1.94
C PRO A 59 -3.87 13.39 -0.67
N TYR A 60 -3.30 14.59 -0.49
CA TYR A 60 -2.30 14.80 0.55
C TYR A 60 -2.78 15.68 1.71
N SER A 61 -3.50 16.75 1.42
CA SER A 61 -4.13 17.58 2.46
C SER A 61 -5.42 16.94 2.97
N LYS A 62 -5.88 17.37 4.14
CA LYS A 62 -7.17 16.91 4.68
C LYS A 62 -8.32 17.22 3.74
N GLU A 63 -8.33 18.42 3.18
CA GLU A 63 -9.33 18.90 2.24
C GLU A 63 -9.35 18.03 0.97
N ALA A 64 -8.18 17.70 0.43
CA ALA A 64 -8.06 16.82 -0.74
C ALA A 64 -8.53 15.38 -0.44
N ILE A 65 -8.31 14.89 0.79
CA ILE A 65 -8.80 13.58 1.22
C ILE A 65 -10.33 13.61 1.39
N ASP A 66 -10.87 14.65 2.02
CA ASP A 66 -12.31 14.85 2.22
C ASP A 66 -13.03 14.92 0.86
N ASP A 67 -12.48 15.68 -0.09
CA ASP A 67 -12.98 15.79 -1.45
C ASP A 67 -12.91 14.44 -2.18
N PHE A 68 -11.78 13.74 -2.11
CA PHE A 68 -11.63 12.41 -2.72
C PHE A 68 -12.64 11.40 -2.16
N LEU A 69 -12.86 11.38 -0.86
CA LEU A 69 -13.84 10.50 -0.21
C LEU A 69 -15.28 10.94 -0.45
N GLY A 70 -15.54 12.24 -0.60
CA GLY A 70 -16.87 12.86 -0.62
C GLY A 70 -17.45 13.10 0.78
N PHE A 71 -16.66 12.93 1.83
CA PHE A 71 -17.01 13.20 3.24
C PHE A 71 -15.75 13.34 4.09
N LYS A 72 -15.92 13.96 5.27
CA LYS A 72 -14.83 14.11 6.26
C LYS A 72 -14.77 12.90 7.18
N PRO A 73 -13.69 12.09 7.16
CA PRO A 73 -13.52 10.95 8.05
C PRO A 73 -13.21 11.40 9.48
N SER A 74 -13.64 10.62 10.49
CA SER A 74 -13.31 10.89 11.90
C SER A 74 -11.81 10.75 12.19
N ASN A 75 -11.10 9.91 11.44
CA ASN A 75 -9.66 9.72 11.49
C ASN A 75 -9.13 9.38 10.10
N TYR A 76 -8.09 10.07 9.65
CA TYR A 76 -7.50 9.89 8.31
C TYR A 76 -6.61 8.65 8.19
N VAL A 77 -6.18 8.05 9.30
CA VAL A 77 -5.31 6.88 9.33
C VAL A 77 -5.90 5.81 10.25
N ASN A 78 -6.78 5.02 9.71
CA ASN A 78 -7.36 3.84 10.35
C ASN A 78 -7.88 2.84 9.30
N SER A 79 -8.33 1.68 9.75
CA SER A 79 -8.89 0.63 8.88
C SER A 79 -10.07 1.15 8.05
N LYS A 80 -11.08 1.77 8.67
CA LYS A 80 -12.30 2.25 8.02
C LYS A 80 -12.01 3.26 6.91
N THR A 81 -11.14 4.25 7.17
CA THR A 81 -10.78 5.24 6.16
C THR A 81 -10.03 4.60 5.00
N THR A 82 -9.14 3.64 5.27
CA THR A 82 -8.41 2.94 4.22
C THR A 82 -9.32 2.06 3.37
N THR A 83 -10.33 1.41 3.97
CA THR A 83 -11.39 0.71 3.22
C THR A 83 -12.15 1.67 2.31
N ASN A 84 -12.67 2.77 2.86
CA ASN A 84 -13.41 3.76 2.07
C ASN A 84 -12.59 4.31 0.89
N LEU A 85 -11.27 4.52 1.09
CA LEU A 85 -10.36 4.91 0.01
C LEU A 85 -10.26 3.84 -1.08
N ALA A 86 -10.14 2.56 -0.70
CA ALA A 86 -10.06 1.46 -1.66
C ALA A 86 -11.35 1.32 -2.46
N GLU A 87 -12.50 1.35 -1.81
CA GLU A 87 -13.82 1.27 -2.43
C GLU A 87 -14.09 2.45 -3.37
N LYS A 88 -13.85 3.68 -2.90
CA LYS A 88 -14.05 4.89 -3.71
C LYS A 88 -13.14 4.90 -4.93
N ASN A 89 -11.88 4.49 -4.75
CA ASN A 89 -10.91 4.42 -5.82
C ASN A 89 -11.27 3.31 -6.83
N TYR A 90 -11.75 2.15 -6.37
CA TYR A 90 -12.28 1.08 -7.21
C TYR A 90 -13.43 1.60 -8.09
N LEU A 91 -14.47 2.17 -7.47
CA LEU A 91 -15.66 2.65 -8.16
C LEU A 91 -15.36 3.75 -9.18
N LYS A 92 -14.38 4.62 -8.90
CA LYS A 92 -13.95 5.70 -9.80
C LYS A 92 -13.50 5.19 -11.17
N TYR A 93 -12.81 4.05 -11.19
CA TYR A 93 -12.20 3.51 -12.41
C TYR A 93 -13.00 2.35 -13.01
N TYR A 94 -13.65 1.55 -12.18
CA TYR A 94 -14.39 0.36 -12.62
C TYR A 94 -15.57 0.70 -13.55
N LYS A 95 -16.31 1.78 -13.25
CA LYS A 95 -17.50 2.19 -14.02
C LYS A 95 -17.21 2.50 -15.49
N ASN A 96 -16.00 2.89 -15.81
CA ASN A 96 -15.61 3.38 -17.14
C ASN A 96 -14.73 2.38 -17.91
N ASN A 97 -14.52 1.18 -17.37
CA ASN A 97 -13.61 0.20 -17.95
C ASN A 97 -14.19 -1.20 -17.85
N ASP A 98 -14.05 -1.99 -18.90
CA ASP A 98 -14.49 -3.38 -18.94
C ASP A 98 -13.42 -4.32 -18.31
N PHE A 99 -13.08 -4.07 -17.04
CA PHE A 99 -12.13 -4.88 -16.29
C PHE A 99 -12.84 -6.07 -15.65
N LYS A 100 -12.94 -7.17 -16.36
CA LYS A 100 -13.51 -8.41 -15.80
C LYS A 100 -12.49 -9.08 -14.89
N ASN A 101 -12.85 -9.33 -13.63
CA ASN A 101 -12.21 -10.22 -12.63
C ASN A 101 -10.76 -9.97 -12.19
N GLU A 102 -9.97 -9.14 -12.89
CA GLU A 102 -8.54 -8.91 -12.65
C GLU A 102 -8.23 -7.48 -12.19
N PHE A 103 -9.25 -6.72 -11.77
CA PHE A 103 -9.11 -5.33 -11.35
C PHE A 103 -9.11 -5.18 -9.83
N PHE A 104 -8.07 -4.56 -9.29
CA PHE A 104 -7.87 -4.39 -7.85
C PHE A 104 -7.56 -2.94 -7.51
N SER A 105 -8.22 -2.43 -6.48
CA SER A 105 -7.89 -1.17 -5.84
C SER A 105 -7.06 -1.41 -4.59
N ILE A 106 -5.91 -0.79 -4.53
CA ILE A 106 -5.00 -0.83 -3.39
C ILE A 106 -5.00 0.54 -2.72
N ALA A 107 -5.44 0.59 -1.46
CA ALA A 107 -5.38 1.81 -0.67
C ALA A 107 -4.36 1.70 0.46
N VAL A 108 -3.67 2.80 0.71
CA VAL A 108 -2.75 2.92 1.84
C VAL A 108 -3.06 4.21 2.59
N SER A 109 -3.22 4.12 3.89
CA SER A 109 -3.20 5.28 4.77
C SER A 109 -2.15 5.13 5.85
N SER A 110 -1.29 6.12 6.03
CA SER A 110 -0.18 6.01 6.97
C SER A 110 0.11 7.28 7.76
N SER A 111 0.52 7.08 9.00
CA SER A 111 1.04 8.11 9.89
C SER A 111 2.49 7.79 10.23
N LEU A 112 3.41 8.31 9.43
CA LEU A 112 4.84 8.08 9.56
C LEU A 112 5.48 9.09 10.51
N LYS A 113 6.76 8.88 10.81
CA LYS A 113 7.57 9.75 11.66
C LYS A 113 7.53 11.21 11.19
N THR A 114 7.31 12.09 12.14
CA THR A 114 7.35 13.55 11.97
C THR A 114 8.27 14.16 13.03
N ASN A 115 8.54 15.44 12.91
CA ASN A 115 9.29 16.20 13.93
C ASN A 115 8.51 16.38 15.25
N ARG A 116 7.19 16.10 15.25
CA ARG A 116 6.37 16.17 16.46
C ARG A 116 6.52 14.89 17.27
N ILE A 117 6.56 15.02 18.60
CA ILE A 117 6.54 13.87 19.51
C ILE A 117 5.13 13.28 19.49
N LYS A 118 5.01 12.04 19.00
CA LYS A 118 3.76 11.28 19.03
C LYS A 118 3.77 10.30 20.21
N ARG A 119 2.63 10.19 20.89
CA ARG A 119 2.42 9.18 21.93
C ARG A 119 2.17 7.80 21.32
N SER A 120 1.51 7.73 20.18
CA SER A 120 1.25 6.47 19.46
C SER A 120 2.44 6.02 18.62
N ASN A 121 2.44 4.76 18.23
CA ASN A 121 3.37 4.24 17.23
C ASN A 121 3.06 4.82 15.84
N ASP A 122 4.08 4.84 14.98
CA ASP A 122 3.87 5.10 13.57
C ASP A 122 3.24 3.86 12.94
N ILE A 123 2.24 4.06 12.08
CA ILE A 123 1.42 2.98 11.52
C ILE A 123 1.10 3.21 10.05
N GLY A 124 0.82 2.12 9.33
CA GLY A 124 0.21 2.13 8.02
C GLY A 124 -0.87 1.05 7.92
N TYR A 125 -1.96 1.35 7.24
CA TYR A 125 -2.99 0.40 6.84
C TYR A 125 -2.92 0.23 5.33
N ILE A 126 -3.06 -1.01 4.86
CA ILE A 126 -3.05 -1.38 3.46
C ILE A 126 -4.32 -2.19 3.20
N THR A 127 -5.11 -1.80 2.24
CA THR A 127 -6.33 -2.51 1.83
C THR A 127 -6.24 -2.89 0.37
N ILE A 128 -6.59 -4.14 0.04
CA ILE A 128 -6.85 -4.61 -1.32
C ILE A 128 -8.35 -4.85 -1.44
N TYR A 129 -8.96 -4.34 -2.50
CA TYR A 129 -10.38 -4.48 -2.80
C TYR A 129 -10.61 -4.74 -4.29
N ASN A 130 -11.48 -5.70 -4.63
CA ASN A 130 -11.82 -6.05 -6.02
C ASN A 130 -13.31 -5.93 -6.36
N GLY A 131 -14.08 -5.22 -5.53
CA GLY A 131 -15.52 -5.10 -5.67
C GLY A 131 -16.32 -6.08 -4.81
N GLU A 132 -15.74 -7.23 -4.45
CA GLU A 132 -16.39 -8.28 -3.65
C GLU A 132 -15.63 -8.61 -2.37
N LYS A 133 -14.32 -8.79 -2.50
CA LYS A 133 -13.44 -9.21 -1.41
C LYS A 133 -12.57 -8.06 -0.94
N LEU A 134 -12.37 -8.01 0.36
CA LEU A 134 -11.54 -7.04 1.03
C LEU A 134 -10.50 -7.76 1.89
N LEU A 135 -9.22 -7.41 1.68
CA LEU A 135 -8.10 -7.87 2.49
C LEU A 135 -7.43 -6.65 3.11
N MET A 136 -7.16 -6.72 4.40
CA MET A 136 -6.55 -5.59 5.12
C MET A 136 -5.34 -6.02 5.95
N TYR A 137 -4.32 -5.18 5.91
CA TYR A 137 -3.07 -5.35 6.64
C TYR A 137 -2.75 -4.08 7.44
N LYS A 138 -2.18 -4.26 8.61
CA LYS A 138 -1.63 -3.19 9.44
C LYS A 138 -0.13 -3.40 9.59
N ILE A 139 0.64 -2.35 9.37
CA ILE A 139 2.06 -2.29 9.67
C ILE A 139 2.25 -1.32 10.83
N GLU A 140 2.90 -1.75 11.89
CA GLU A 140 3.17 -0.95 13.07
C GLU A 140 4.67 -0.87 13.34
N PHE A 141 5.20 0.35 13.43
CA PHE A 141 6.60 0.63 13.74
C PHE A 141 6.75 0.87 15.25
N VAL A 142 7.08 -0.18 15.98
CA VAL A 142 7.26 -0.10 17.44
C VAL A 142 8.55 0.67 17.76
N SER A 143 9.59 0.54 16.94
CA SER A 143 10.84 1.26 17.11
C SER A 143 10.73 2.70 16.63
N LYS A 144 11.13 3.65 17.47
CA LYS A 144 11.23 5.08 17.12
C LYS A 144 12.51 5.45 16.35
N LYS A 145 13.40 4.48 16.09
CA LYS A 145 14.71 4.73 15.45
C LYS A 145 14.62 4.92 13.93
N LEU A 146 13.59 4.37 13.29
CA LEU A 146 13.43 4.48 11.84
C LEU A 146 13.06 5.91 11.43
N THR A 147 13.74 6.42 10.42
CA THR A 147 13.38 7.71 9.80
C THR A 147 12.12 7.55 8.95
N ARG A 148 11.44 8.67 8.63
CA ARG A 148 10.29 8.67 7.72
C ARG A 148 10.59 8.01 6.37
N VAL A 149 11.77 8.27 5.81
CA VAL A 149 12.21 7.70 4.53
C VAL A 149 12.34 6.17 4.60
N LYS A 150 12.89 5.65 5.71
CA LYS A 150 12.99 4.21 5.96
C LYS A 150 11.61 3.57 6.15
N GLN A 151 10.70 4.25 6.86
CA GLN A 151 9.33 3.77 7.04
C GLN A 151 8.54 3.76 5.72
N ASP A 152 8.69 4.80 4.87
CA ASP A 152 8.10 4.84 3.54
C ASP A 152 8.58 3.68 2.66
N PHE A 153 9.89 3.43 2.66
CA PHE A 153 10.48 2.30 1.94
C PHE A 153 9.86 0.97 2.37
N ILE A 154 9.76 0.75 3.68
CA ILE A 154 9.22 -0.49 4.25
C ILE A 154 7.76 -0.68 3.84
N ILE A 155 6.91 0.36 4.01
CA ILE A 155 5.50 0.25 3.59
C ILE A 155 5.40 -0.01 2.09
N SER A 156 6.15 0.71 1.26
CA SER A 156 6.16 0.54 -0.20
C SER A 156 6.51 -0.89 -0.59
N PHE A 157 7.54 -1.47 0.03
CA PHE A 157 7.95 -2.85 -0.19
C PHE A 157 6.86 -3.85 0.22
N TYR A 158 6.25 -3.66 1.40
CA TYR A 158 5.19 -4.56 1.84
C TYR A 158 3.92 -4.46 1.01
N VAL A 159 3.59 -3.30 0.45
CA VAL A 159 2.49 -3.19 -0.52
C VAL A 159 2.75 -4.12 -1.71
N LEU A 160 3.96 -4.12 -2.28
CA LEU A 160 4.32 -5.03 -3.37
C LEU A 160 4.27 -6.50 -2.95
N LYS A 161 4.79 -6.83 -1.76
CA LYS A 161 4.72 -8.20 -1.21
C LYS A 161 3.29 -8.69 -1.06
N ILE A 162 2.42 -7.84 -0.51
CA ILE A 162 1.00 -8.15 -0.29
C ILE A 162 0.29 -8.35 -1.64
N ILE A 163 0.56 -7.51 -2.63
CA ILE A 163 0.05 -7.68 -4.01
C ILE A 163 0.54 -9.02 -4.57
N TYR A 164 1.82 -9.27 -4.54
CA TYR A 164 2.43 -10.48 -5.08
C TYR A 164 1.83 -11.76 -4.51
N PHE A 165 1.73 -11.84 -3.19
CA PHE A 165 1.25 -13.05 -2.54
C PHE A 165 -0.25 -13.26 -2.66
N ASN A 166 -1.06 -12.21 -2.63
CA ASN A 166 -2.50 -12.37 -2.66
C ASN A 166 -3.08 -12.41 -4.08
N LEU A 167 -2.40 -11.83 -5.06
CA LEU A 167 -2.93 -11.69 -6.41
C LEU A 167 -2.21 -12.58 -7.43
N LEU A 168 -0.93 -12.88 -7.22
CA LEU A 168 -0.13 -13.63 -8.19
C LEU A 168 0.30 -15.02 -7.72
N LYS A 169 0.53 -15.20 -6.43
CA LYS A 169 1.01 -16.47 -5.85
C LYS A 169 0.15 -16.88 -4.66
N SER A 170 -0.85 -17.68 -4.91
CA SER A 170 -1.92 -18.05 -3.97
C SER A 170 -1.49 -18.95 -2.80
N LYS A 171 -0.50 -18.65 -1.95
CA LYS A 171 -0.25 -19.47 -0.75
C LYS A 171 0.71 -18.89 0.30
N TYR A 172 0.96 -17.60 0.38
CA TYR A 172 1.95 -17.12 1.36
C TYR A 172 1.40 -15.98 2.23
N GLU A 173 1.36 -16.18 3.52
CA GLU A 173 1.16 -15.09 4.48
C GLU A 173 2.45 -14.25 4.55
N PRO A 174 2.37 -12.92 4.45
CA PRO A 174 3.52 -12.07 4.63
C PRO A 174 4.06 -12.24 6.05
N LYS A 175 5.14 -13.01 6.21
CA LYS A 175 5.81 -13.15 7.51
C LYS A 175 6.36 -11.79 7.91
N SER A 176 6.08 -11.38 9.15
CA SER A 176 6.73 -10.24 9.75
C SER A 176 8.24 -10.51 9.80
N PHE A 177 9.02 -9.73 9.06
CA PHE A 177 10.45 -9.70 9.31
C PHE A 177 10.68 -9.00 10.65
N ASP A 178 11.50 -9.59 11.50
CA ASP A 178 11.94 -8.96 12.75
C ASP A 178 12.96 -7.87 12.44
N LEU A 179 12.49 -6.81 11.82
CA LEU A 179 13.21 -5.58 11.52
C LEU A 179 12.93 -4.60 12.64
N ASP A 180 13.82 -4.56 13.64
CA ASP A 180 13.75 -3.55 14.71
C ASP A 180 12.31 -3.34 15.27
N LYS A 181 11.57 -4.44 15.49
CA LYS A 181 10.20 -4.44 16.04
C LYS A 181 9.13 -3.83 15.11
N ILE A 182 9.16 -4.19 13.83
CA ILE A 182 8.00 -3.96 12.93
C ILE A 182 7.02 -5.11 13.12
N LYS A 183 5.77 -4.78 13.40
CA LYS A 183 4.67 -5.75 13.47
C LYS A 183 3.80 -5.62 12.24
N ILE A 184 3.55 -6.75 11.57
CA ILE A 184 2.59 -6.82 10.46
C ILE A 184 1.50 -7.77 10.91
N SER A 185 0.26 -7.34 10.78
CA SER A 185 -0.91 -8.13 11.10
C SER A 185 -1.96 -8.03 9.99
N ILE A 186 -2.62 -9.14 9.73
CA ILE A 186 -3.86 -9.19 8.95
C ILE A 186 -4.96 -8.69 9.89
N ILE A 187 -5.88 -7.90 9.37
CA ILE A 187 -7.05 -7.43 10.10
C ILE A 187 -8.24 -8.10 9.45
N ASP A 188 -8.96 -8.90 10.21
CA ASP A 188 -10.27 -9.40 9.82
C ASP A 188 -11.26 -8.23 9.83
N VAL A 189 -11.99 -8.06 8.72
CA VAL A 189 -12.91 -6.94 8.49
C VAL A 189 -14.34 -7.45 8.42
#